data_5742f91d5e02b5efe45e82cac7e20ec4
#
_entry.id   5742f91d5e02b5efe45e82cac7e20ec4
#
_cell.length_a   1.000
_cell.length_b   1.000
_cell.length_c   1.000
_cell.angle_alpha   90.00
_cell.angle_beta   90.00
_cell.angle_gamma   90.00
#
_symmetry.space_group_name_H-M   'P 1'
#
loop_
_entity.id
_entity.type
_entity.pdbx_description
1 polymer ?
#
loop_
_entity_poly.entity_id
_entity_poly.type
_entity_poly.pdbx_seq_one_letter_code
_entity_poly.pdbx_strand_id
1 'polypeptide(L)'
;IDGEVILYRDKLQLKIINAYRANKESSDFNTIVISSPIPEDELINSFNYYKNSVKNETLRKILDAIFDKYYQKFIVYPAAVRNHHEFYHGLIHHSVSMCKVAEQITKIYPNASYDLLISGCLLHDIGKVIEFSDPITPSFTNEGNL
;
A
#
# COMPACT_ATOMS: atom_id res chain seq x y z
N ILE A 1 -13.65 16.05 -16.98
CA ILE A 1 -14.35 15.11 -17.88
C ILE A 1 -15.65 15.75 -18.28
N ASP A 2 -15.91 15.84 -19.60
CA ASP A 2 -17.22 16.21 -20.16
C ASP A 2 -17.90 14.93 -20.65
N GLY A 3 -19.15 14.75 -20.29
CA GLY A 3 -19.87 13.54 -20.65
C GLY A 3 -21.37 13.67 -20.55
N GLU A 4 -22.06 12.69 -21.10
CA GLU A 4 -23.52 12.57 -21.08
C GLU A 4 -23.93 11.33 -20.30
N VAL A 5 -24.96 11.47 -19.46
CA VAL A 5 -25.57 10.32 -18.80
C VAL A 5 -26.51 9.67 -19.80
N ILE A 6 -26.24 8.41 -20.15
CA ILE A 6 -27.04 7.62 -21.07
C ILE A 6 -27.63 6.39 -20.38
N LEU A 7 -28.77 5.94 -20.86
CA LEU A 7 -29.34 4.65 -20.47
C LEU A 7 -28.92 3.58 -21.47
N TYR A 8 -28.17 2.57 -21.02
CA TYR A 8 -27.77 1.44 -21.84
C TYR A 8 -28.07 0.12 -21.14
N ARG A 9 -28.90 -0.72 -21.75
CA ARG A 9 -29.34 -2.00 -21.17
C ARG A 9 -29.92 -1.84 -19.75
N ASP A 10 -30.83 -0.87 -19.59
CA ASP A 10 -31.48 -0.52 -18.33
C ASP A 10 -30.55 -0.08 -17.18
N LYS A 11 -29.33 0.29 -17.50
CA LYS A 11 -28.35 0.85 -16.56
C LYS A 11 -27.89 2.24 -16.99
N LEU A 12 -27.84 3.15 -16.02
CA LEU A 12 -27.25 4.47 -16.24
C LEU A 12 -25.73 4.31 -16.42
N GLN A 13 -25.23 4.90 -17.49
CA GLN A 13 -23.80 4.95 -17.83
C GLN A 13 -23.40 6.38 -18.16
N LEU A 14 -22.14 6.73 -17.89
CA LEU A 14 -21.54 7.97 -18.32
C LEU A 14 -20.81 7.74 -19.65
N LYS A 15 -21.31 8.34 -20.72
CA LYS A 15 -20.60 8.41 -22.02
C LYS A 15 -19.63 9.59 -21.95
N ILE A 16 -18.33 9.29 -21.89
CA ILE A 16 -17.27 10.32 -21.90
C ILE A 16 -17.14 10.88 -23.30
N ILE A 17 -17.28 12.20 -23.47
CA ILE A 17 -17.07 12.93 -24.71
C ILE A 17 -15.65 13.48 -24.75
N ASN A 18 -15.20 14.12 -23.67
CA ASN A 18 -13.85 14.66 -23.53
C ASN A 18 -13.27 14.32 -22.17
N ALA A 19 -11.97 14.04 -22.14
CA ALA A 19 -11.19 13.85 -20.92
C ALA A 19 -9.95 14.74 -20.96
N TYR A 20 -9.72 15.48 -19.88
CA TYR A 20 -8.56 16.36 -19.72
C TYR A 20 -7.77 15.93 -18.51
N ARG A 21 -6.45 16.12 -18.57
CA ARG A 21 -5.58 15.87 -17.42
C ARG A 21 -5.87 16.91 -16.34
N ALA A 22 -6.23 16.44 -15.14
CA ALA A 22 -6.42 17.31 -13.98
C ALA A 22 -5.08 17.89 -13.50
N ASN A 23 -5.08 19.12 -12.96
CA ASN A 23 -3.93 19.66 -12.29
C ASN A 23 -3.74 18.95 -10.94
N LYS A 24 -2.47 18.67 -10.58
CA LYS A 24 -2.12 18.00 -9.31
C LYS A 24 -2.55 18.76 -8.04
N GLU A 25 -2.82 20.05 -8.16
CA GLU A 25 -3.23 20.93 -7.06
C GLU A 25 -4.75 20.93 -6.82
N SER A 26 -5.52 20.21 -7.62
CA SER A 26 -6.95 20.13 -7.36
C SER A 26 -7.21 19.34 -6.08
N SER A 27 -7.89 19.96 -5.13
CA SER A 27 -8.32 19.40 -3.83
C SER A 27 -9.18 18.12 -3.95
N ASP A 28 -9.49 17.71 -5.17
CA ASP A 28 -10.43 16.63 -5.48
C ASP A 28 -9.76 15.24 -5.53
N PHE A 29 -8.42 15.15 -5.52
CA PHE A 29 -7.71 13.86 -5.58
C PHE A 29 -8.15 12.93 -4.44
N ASN A 30 -8.19 13.44 -3.22
CA ASN A 30 -8.58 12.67 -2.03
C ASN A 30 -10.07 12.30 -1.99
N THR A 31 -10.90 12.95 -2.80
CA THR A 31 -12.33 12.61 -2.92
C THR A 31 -12.60 11.56 -3.98
N ILE A 32 -11.69 11.40 -4.93
CA ILE A 32 -11.83 10.47 -6.06
C ILE A 32 -11.10 9.15 -5.81
N VAL A 33 -9.95 9.20 -5.14
CA VAL A 33 -9.13 8.02 -4.86
C VAL A 33 -9.52 7.43 -3.50
N ILE A 34 -9.96 6.19 -3.50
CA ILE A 34 -10.16 5.44 -2.26
C ILE A 34 -8.80 5.23 -1.61
N SER A 35 -8.61 5.78 -0.43
CA SER A 35 -7.38 5.70 0.35
C SER A 35 -7.58 4.94 1.65
N SER A 36 -6.47 4.57 2.29
CA SER A 36 -6.48 4.04 3.65
C SER A 36 -7.32 4.93 4.58
N PRO A 37 -8.15 4.33 5.47
CA PRO A 37 -8.86 5.09 6.50
C PRO A 37 -7.93 5.66 7.58
N ILE A 38 -6.67 5.19 7.63
CA ILE A 38 -5.64 5.72 8.53
C ILE A 38 -4.85 6.78 7.75
N PRO A 39 -4.61 7.97 8.33
CA PRO A 39 -3.82 9.03 7.71
C PRO A 39 -2.41 8.57 7.33
N GLU A 40 -1.87 9.11 6.22
CA GLU A 40 -0.56 8.75 5.69
C GLU A 40 0.56 8.97 6.71
N ASP A 41 0.54 10.09 7.42
CA ASP A 41 1.52 10.45 8.43
C ASP A 41 1.52 9.47 9.62
N GLU A 42 0.35 8.99 10.03
CA GLU A 42 0.22 7.98 11.08
C GLU A 42 0.79 6.63 10.62
N LEU A 43 0.54 6.23 9.37
CA LEU A 43 1.10 5.03 8.78
C LEU A 43 2.63 5.10 8.69
N ILE A 44 3.16 6.23 8.22
CA ILE A 44 4.60 6.47 8.12
C ILE A 44 5.27 6.45 9.49
N ASN A 45 4.67 7.10 10.50
CA ASN A 45 5.17 7.09 11.87
C ASN A 45 5.20 5.67 12.46
N SER A 46 4.13 4.90 12.24
CA SER A 46 4.05 3.50 12.68
C SER A 46 5.08 2.62 11.96
N PHE A 47 5.25 2.77 10.66
CA PHE A 47 6.28 2.07 9.89
C PHE A 47 7.69 2.37 10.44
N ASN A 48 8.02 3.65 10.64
CA ASN A 48 9.30 4.06 11.16
C ASN A 48 9.54 3.51 12.58
N TYR A 49 8.51 3.50 13.43
CA TYR A 49 8.58 2.89 14.75
C TYR A 49 8.99 1.41 14.66
N TYR A 50 8.28 0.61 13.87
CA TYR A 50 8.58 -0.82 13.73
C TYR A 50 9.93 -1.08 13.06
N LYS A 51 10.26 -0.37 11.97
CA LYS A 51 11.55 -0.50 11.30
C LYS A 51 12.72 -0.22 12.27
N ASN A 52 12.61 0.85 13.06
CA ASN A 52 13.66 1.25 14.01
C ASN A 52 13.69 0.37 15.28
N SER A 53 12.64 -0.37 15.59
CA SER A 53 12.59 -1.29 16.74
C SER A 53 13.41 -2.56 16.53
N VAL A 54 13.72 -2.93 15.29
CA VAL A 54 14.55 -4.10 14.96
C VAL A 54 15.99 -3.84 15.41
N LYS A 55 16.52 -4.69 16.30
CA LYS A 55 17.85 -4.58 16.91
C LYS A 55 18.92 -5.38 16.17
N ASN A 56 18.53 -6.47 15.50
CA ASN A 56 19.46 -7.31 14.75
C ASN A 56 20.04 -6.52 13.57
N GLU A 57 21.36 -6.33 13.57
CA GLU A 57 22.06 -5.51 12.58
C GLU A 57 21.92 -6.04 11.13
N THR A 58 21.88 -7.35 10.95
CA THR A 58 21.73 -7.95 9.61
C THR A 58 20.35 -7.67 9.05
N LEU A 59 19.30 -7.86 9.86
CA LEU A 59 17.93 -7.56 9.45
C LEU A 59 17.74 -6.06 9.19
N ARG A 60 18.33 -5.18 10.00
CA ARG A 60 18.31 -3.73 9.77
C ARG A 60 18.93 -3.35 8.42
N LYS A 61 20.11 -3.90 8.11
CA LYS A 61 20.77 -3.65 6.81
C LYS A 61 19.92 -4.11 5.64
N ILE A 62 19.21 -5.24 5.77
CA ILE A 62 18.29 -5.73 4.74
C ILE A 62 17.11 -4.77 4.59
N LEU A 63 16.47 -4.37 5.70
CA LEU A 63 15.37 -3.40 5.70
C LEU A 63 15.80 -2.07 5.07
N ASP A 64 16.95 -1.54 5.47
CA ASP A 64 17.48 -0.29 4.93
C ASP A 64 17.71 -0.41 3.41
N ALA A 65 18.42 -1.44 2.95
CA ALA A 65 18.70 -1.61 1.52
C ALA A 65 17.44 -1.74 0.66
N ILE A 66 16.41 -2.42 1.17
CA ILE A 66 15.15 -2.60 0.43
C ILE A 66 14.33 -1.31 0.43
N PHE A 67 14.18 -0.66 1.59
CA PHE A 67 13.37 0.54 1.68
C PHE A 67 14.07 1.78 1.10
N ASP A 68 15.39 1.86 1.06
CA ASP A 68 16.10 2.91 0.30
C ASP A 68 15.69 2.89 -1.18
N LYS A 69 15.41 1.70 -1.74
CA LYS A 69 15.03 1.54 -3.14
C LYS A 69 13.53 1.68 -3.39
N TYR A 70 12.70 1.12 -2.51
CA TYR A 70 11.28 0.89 -2.80
C TYR A 70 10.32 1.72 -1.93
N TYR A 71 10.82 2.51 -0.98
CA TYR A 71 10.01 3.23 0.00
C TYR A 71 8.89 4.07 -0.61
N GLN A 72 9.19 4.86 -1.65
CA GLN A 72 8.21 5.73 -2.29
C GLN A 72 7.04 4.95 -2.90
N LYS A 73 7.31 3.81 -3.48
CA LYS A 73 6.27 2.92 -4.00
C LYS A 73 5.52 2.21 -2.85
N PHE A 74 6.25 1.74 -1.84
CA PHE A 74 5.68 1.04 -0.69
C PHE A 74 4.63 1.87 0.05
N ILE A 75 4.83 3.19 0.16
CA ILE A 75 3.87 4.09 0.81
C ILE A 75 2.56 4.16 0.02
N VAL A 76 2.60 4.26 -1.30
CA VAL A 76 1.44 4.62 -2.11
C VAL A 76 0.71 3.42 -2.73
N TYR A 77 1.37 2.27 -2.87
CA TYR A 77 0.79 1.11 -3.55
C TYR A 77 -0.30 0.42 -2.70
N PRO A 78 -1.29 -0.23 -3.35
CA PRO A 78 -2.24 -1.10 -2.67
C PRO A 78 -1.58 -2.44 -2.31
N ALA A 79 -2.14 -3.16 -1.34
CA ALA A 79 -1.71 -4.50 -1.01
C ALA A 79 -2.29 -5.56 -1.95
N ALA A 80 -3.40 -5.26 -2.61
CA ALA A 80 -4.09 -6.16 -3.53
C ALA A 80 -4.80 -5.39 -4.64
N VAL A 81 -5.11 -6.07 -5.76
CA VAL A 81 -5.98 -5.54 -6.83
C VAL A 81 -7.46 -5.70 -6.46
N ARG A 82 -7.78 -6.70 -5.65
CA ARG A 82 -9.13 -7.00 -5.14
C ARG A 82 -9.00 -7.57 -3.73
N ASN A 83 -10.04 -7.42 -2.94
CA ASN A 83 -10.19 -7.89 -1.56
C ASN A 83 -9.78 -6.84 -0.51
N HIS A 84 -8.91 -7.19 0.46
CA HIS A 84 -8.53 -6.30 1.55
C HIS A 84 -7.38 -5.38 1.16
N HIS A 85 -7.41 -4.14 1.63
CA HIS A 85 -6.38 -3.11 1.40
C HIS A 85 -6.11 -2.82 -0.10
N GLU A 86 -7.17 -2.90 -0.94
CA GLU A 86 -7.13 -2.58 -2.38
C GLU A 86 -7.19 -1.06 -2.68
N PHE A 87 -6.74 -0.25 -1.76
CA PHE A 87 -6.79 1.20 -1.80
C PHE A 87 -5.39 1.82 -1.74
N TYR A 88 -5.32 3.09 -2.09
CA TYR A 88 -4.10 3.90 -2.00
C TYR A 88 -3.56 3.86 -0.56
N HIS A 89 -2.26 3.71 -0.35
CA HIS A 89 -1.61 3.41 0.93
C HIS A 89 -1.95 2.02 1.53
N GLY A 90 -2.52 1.10 0.73
CA GLY A 90 -2.94 -0.21 1.22
C GLY A 90 -1.78 -1.09 1.69
N LEU A 91 -0.64 -1.07 0.99
CA LEU A 91 0.51 -1.91 1.29
C LEU A 91 1.18 -1.55 2.64
N ILE A 92 1.43 -0.26 2.88
CA ILE A 92 1.96 0.19 4.17
C ILE A 92 0.95 -0.06 5.30
N HIS A 93 -0.36 0.19 5.06
CA HIS A 93 -1.40 -0.09 6.04
C HIS A 93 -1.43 -1.57 6.43
N HIS A 94 -1.41 -2.47 5.44
CA HIS A 94 -1.36 -3.91 5.66
C HIS A 94 -0.14 -4.32 6.49
N SER A 95 1.05 -3.91 6.06
CA SER A 95 2.31 -4.26 6.71
C SER A 95 2.39 -3.76 8.16
N VAL A 96 1.96 -2.51 8.41
CA VAL A 96 1.91 -1.94 9.76
C VAL A 96 0.88 -2.69 10.63
N SER A 97 -0.27 -3.04 10.09
CA SER A 97 -1.29 -3.82 10.82
C SER A 97 -0.76 -5.19 11.21
N MET A 98 -0.03 -5.86 10.33
CA MET A 98 0.65 -7.11 10.66
C MET A 98 1.72 -6.94 11.73
N CYS A 99 2.50 -5.86 11.70
CA CYS A 99 3.47 -5.57 12.77
C CYS A 99 2.79 -5.38 14.13
N LYS A 100 1.64 -4.70 14.19
CA LYS A 100 0.85 -4.55 15.43
C LYS A 100 0.44 -5.92 16.00
N VAL A 101 0.01 -6.84 15.15
CA VAL A 101 -0.33 -8.21 15.57
C VAL A 101 0.91 -8.99 15.99
N ALA A 102 2.00 -8.94 15.21
CA ALA A 102 3.26 -9.60 15.50
C ALA A 102 3.85 -9.18 16.86
N GLU A 103 3.76 -7.90 17.18
CA GLU A 103 4.17 -7.38 18.49
C GLU A 103 3.41 -8.04 19.65
N GLN A 104 2.09 -8.27 19.51
CA GLN A 104 1.32 -8.97 20.55
C GLN A 104 1.68 -10.46 20.62
N ILE A 105 1.93 -11.10 19.47
CA ILE A 105 2.38 -12.50 19.43
C ILE A 105 3.67 -12.68 20.23
N THR A 106 4.65 -11.79 20.07
CA THR A 106 5.92 -11.89 20.82
C THR A 106 5.76 -11.70 22.33
N LYS A 107 4.74 -10.98 22.78
CA LYS A 107 4.42 -10.87 24.22
C LYS A 107 3.85 -12.16 24.79
N ILE A 108 3.09 -12.92 23.96
CA ILE A 108 2.48 -14.19 24.37
C ILE A 108 3.47 -15.35 24.25
N TYR A 109 4.30 -15.31 23.21
CA TYR A 109 5.28 -16.36 22.89
C TYR A 109 6.72 -15.83 23.00
N PRO A 110 7.35 -15.84 24.19
CA PRO A 110 8.68 -15.23 24.41
C PRO A 110 9.81 -15.85 23.57
N ASN A 111 9.61 -17.07 23.06
CA ASN A 111 10.57 -17.74 22.16
C ASN A 111 10.47 -17.27 20.70
N ALA A 112 9.43 -16.52 20.31
CA ALA A 112 9.33 -15.96 18.99
C ALA A 112 10.26 -14.76 18.84
N SER A 113 11.07 -14.76 17.79
CA SER A 113 11.98 -13.65 17.53
C SER A 113 11.21 -12.41 17.08
N TYR A 114 11.17 -11.37 17.91
CA TYR A 114 10.56 -10.08 17.58
C TYR A 114 11.15 -9.50 16.29
N ASP A 115 12.49 -9.44 16.20
CA ASP A 115 13.16 -8.82 15.05
C ASP A 115 12.85 -9.55 13.74
N LEU A 116 12.78 -10.88 13.77
CA LEU A 116 12.45 -11.67 12.59
C LEU A 116 11.00 -11.51 12.18
N LEU A 117 10.07 -11.52 13.14
CA LEU A 117 8.64 -11.33 12.88
C LEU A 117 8.35 -9.93 12.31
N ILE A 118 8.88 -8.87 12.93
CA ILE A 118 8.68 -7.50 12.46
C ILE A 118 9.30 -7.32 11.07
N SER A 119 10.53 -7.79 10.86
CA SER A 119 11.17 -7.72 9.55
C SER A 119 10.38 -8.49 8.48
N GLY A 120 9.87 -9.66 8.82
CA GLY A 120 9.01 -10.45 7.94
C GLY A 120 7.71 -9.71 7.60
N CYS A 121 7.02 -9.13 8.59
CA CYS A 121 5.80 -8.34 8.36
C CYS A 121 6.03 -7.12 7.45
N LEU A 122 7.18 -6.46 7.57
CA LEU A 122 7.52 -5.31 6.73
C LEU A 122 7.87 -5.71 5.28
N LEU A 123 8.42 -6.91 5.07
CA LEU A 123 8.98 -7.31 3.77
C LEU A 123 8.14 -8.31 2.99
N HIS A 124 7.21 -9.06 3.62
CA HIS A 124 6.55 -10.21 2.98
C HIS A 124 5.86 -9.87 1.65
N ASP A 125 5.30 -8.67 1.56
CA ASP A 125 4.56 -8.19 0.39
C ASP A 125 5.28 -7.08 -0.40
N ILE A 126 6.57 -6.84 -0.14
CA ILE A 126 7.33 -5.79 -0.83
C ILE A 126 7.37 -5.98 -2.37
N GLY A 127 7.22 -7.22 -2.84
CA GLY A 127 7.11 -7.54 -4.25
C GLY A 127 5.95 -6.87 -4.98
N LYS A 128 4.89 -6.45 -4.27
CA LYS A 128 3.73 -5.73 -4.81
C LYS A 128 4.11 -4.44 -5.56
N VAL A 129 5.19 -3.79 -5.15
CA VAL A 129 5.69 -2.57 -5.82
C VAL A 129 6.26 -2.82 -7.23
N ILE A 130 6.49 -4.10 -7.58
CA ILE A 130 6.93 -4.55 -8.91
C ILE A 130 5.78 -5.29 -9.60
N GLU A 131 5.01 -6.07 -8.84
CA GLU A 131 3.87 -6.84 -9.32
C GLU A 131 2.78 -5.96 -9.93
N PHE A 132 2.54 -4.76 -9.35
CA PHE A 132 1.51 -3.84 -9.81
C PHE A 132 2.09 -2.68 -10.63
N SER A 133 1.36 -2.29 -11.69
CA SER A 133 1.76 -1.24 -12.63
C SER A 133 1.58 0.17 -12.07
N ASP A 134 0.56 0.37 -11.23
CA ASP A 134 0.09 1.70 -10.81
C ASP A 134 -0.58 1.63 -9.42
N PRO A 135 -0.44 2.66 -8.57
CA PRO A 135 -1.01 2.64 -7.22
C PRO A 135 -2.51 2.95 -7.15
N ILE A 136 -3.12 3.53 -8.21
CA ILE A 136 -4.53 3.97 -8.21
C ILE A 136 -5.41 3.00 -9.00
N THR A 137 -4.91 2.56 -10.17
CA THR A 137 -5.58 1.62 -11.07
C THR A 137 -4.70 0.41 -11.32
N PRO A 138 -4.39 -0.38 -10.28
CA PRO A 138 -3.39 -1.44 -10.37
C PRO A 138 -3.84 -2.53 -11.36
N SER A 139 -2.92 -2.90 -12.22
CA SER A 139 -2.98 -4.11 -13.04
C SER A 139 -1.68 -4.88 -12.85
N PHE A 140 -1.70 -6.18 -13.12
CA PHE A 140 -0.47 -6.97 -13.03
C PHE A 140 0.51 -6.58 -14.13
N THR A 141 1.78 -6.40 -13.76
CA THR A 141 2.91 -6.27 -14.70
C THR A 141 3.22 -7.63 -15.33
N ASN A 142 4.15 -7.66 -16.31
CA ASN A 142 4.62 -8.94 -16.86
C ASN A 142 5.27 -9.80 -15.77
N GLU A 143 6.05 -9.19 -14.88
CA GLU A 143 6.68 -9.86 -13.73
C GLU A 143 5.65 -10.35 -12.72
N GLY A 144 4.54 -9.63 -12.55
CA GLY A 144 3.46 -9.98 -11.63
C GLY A 144 2.51 -11.08 -12.14
N ASN A 145 2.64 -11.48 -13.40
CA ASN A 145 1.86 -12.56 -14.02
C ASN A 145 2.60 -13.92 -14.03
N LEU A 146 3.80 -13.98 -13.46
CA LEU A 146 4.58 -15.21 -13.31
C LEU A 146 4.19 -15.99 -12.07
#